data_ed8180c2bbbf5cc9cdfbabe2dc17ca4d
#
_entry.id   ed8180c2bbbf5cc9cdfbabe2dc17ca4d
#
_cell.length_a   1.000
_cell.length_b   1.000
_cell.length_c   1.000
_cell.angle_alpha   90.00
_cell.angle_beta   90.00
_cell.angle_gamma   90.00
#
_symmetry.space_group_name_H-M   'P 1'
#
loop_
_entity.id
_entity.type
_entity.pdbx_description
1 polymer ?
#
loop_
_entity_poly.entity_id
_entity_poly.type
_entity_poly.pdbx_seq_one_letter_code
_entity_poly.pdbx_strand_id
1 'polypeptide(L)'
;MNHFYTSEDERVAKSVIDARVREAKSNALSEQFWEFGYNFCTDCLSSAGRLDCSHTISVDEAQKTRRTELAWDTDNIKIRCRDCHQKHDKL
;
A
#
# COMPACT_ATOMS: atom_id res chain seq x y z
N MET A 1 5.20 16.59 -16.06
CA MET A 1 5.06 17.15 -14.73
C MET A 1 4.51 16.12 -13.77
N ASN A 2 5.10 16.01 -12.61
CA ASN A 2 4.85 14.91 -11.69
C ASN A 2 3.90 15.30 -10.57
N HIS A 3 2.70 15.73 -10.98
CA HIS A 3 1.63 16.06 -10.05
C HIS A 3 0.41 15.22 -10.34
N PHE A 4 -0.30 14.83 -9.30
CA PHE A 4 -1.49 13.98 -9.39
C PHE A 4 -2.57 14.55 -8.47
N TYR A 5 -3.80 14.12 -8.68
CA TYR A 5 -4.94 14.68 -7.94
C TYR A 5 -5.64 13.62 -7.10
N THR A 6 -6.07 14.03 -5.91
CA THR A 6 -6.93 13.21 -5.05
C THR A 6 -8.39 13.35 -5.49
N SER A 7 -9.28 12.53 -4.93
CA SER A 7 -10.71 12.64 -5.18
C SER A 7 -11.30 13.95 -4.70
N GLU A 8 -10.59 14.66 -3.80
CA GLU A 8 -10.99 15.99 -3.31
C GLU A 8 -10.29 17.12 -4.07
N ASP A 9 -9.69 16.81 -5.22
CA ASP A 9 -8.97 17.75 -6.08
C ASP A 9 -7.71 18.35 -5.44
N GLU A 10 -7.15 17.74 -4.42
CA GLU A 10 -5.86 18.13 -3.88
C GLU A 10 -4.76 17.78 -4.89
N ARG A 11 -3.92 18.74 -5.21
CA ARG A 11 -2.78 18.54 -6.10
C ARG A 11 -1.58 18.06 -5.30
N VAL A 12 -1.02 16.90 -5.64
CA VAL A 12 0.06 16.28 -4.89
C VAL A 12 1.24 15.97 -5.80
N ALA A 13 2.43 16.40 -5.41
CA ALA A 13 3.66 16.08 -6.14
C ALA A 13 4.09 14.64 -5.91
N LYS A 14 4.77 14.05 -6.91
CA LYS A 14 5.24 12.66 -6.83
C LYS A 14 6.11 12.42 -5.60
N SER A 15 6.99 13.35 -5.24
CA SER A 15 7.86 13.22 -4.06
C SER A 15 7.06 13.13 -2.76
N VAL A 16 5.96 13.86 -2.68
CA VAL A 16 5.06 13.82 -1.52
C VAL A 16 4.32 12.49 -1.48
N ILE A 17 3.87 12.00 -2.64
CA ILE A 17 3.22 10.68 -2.74
C ILE A 17 4.17 9.61 -2.24
N ASP A 18 5.41 9.61 -2.70
CA ASP A 18 6.39 8.60 -2.30
C ASP A 18 6.65 8.62 -0.80
N ALA A 19 6.73 9.81 -0.19
CA ALA A 19 6.91 9.95 1.26
C ALA A 19 5.69 9.44 2.03
N ARG A 20 4.49 9.78 1.58
CA ARG A 20 3.25 9.32 2.21
C ARG A 20 3.06 7.81 2.08
N VAL A 21 3.47 7.22 0.96
CA VAL A 21 3.40 5.77 0.75
C VAL A 21 4.35 5.05 1.72
N ARG A 22 5.57 5.54 1.89
CA ARG A 22 6.51 4.95 2.84
C ARG A 22 5.95 4.97 4.26
N GLU A 23 5.38 6.09 4.66
CA GLU A 23 4.76 6.23 5.97
C GLU A 23 3.56 5.29 6.13
N ALA A 24 2.71 5.21 5.12
CA ALA A 24 1.52 4.34 5.15
C ALA A 24 1.92 2.86 5.25
N LYS A 25 2.97 2.44 4.54
CA LYS A 25 3.48 1.07 4.64
C LYS A 25 3.99 0.76 6.04
N SER A 26 4.75 1.69 6.63
CA SER A 26 5.22 1.55 7.99
C SER A 26 4.06 1.46 8.98
N ASN A 27 3.05 2.31 8.80
CA ASN A 27 1.85 2.31 9.64
C ASN A 27 1.06 0.99 9.51
N ALA A 28 0.94 0.46 8.30
CA ALA A 28 0.24 -0.81 8.07
C ALA A 28 0.91 -1.96 8.83
N LEU A 29 2.24 -2.02 8.78
CA LEU A 29 3.01 -3.03 9.52
C LEU A 29 2.86 -2.85 11.03
N SER A 30 2.91 -1.62 11.52
CA SER A 30 2.76 -1.32 12.94
C SER A 30 1.36 -1.67 13.44
N GLU A 31 0.33 -1.34 12.69
CA GLU A 31 -1.06 -1.64 13.04
C GLU A 31 -1.28 -3.15 13.18
N GLN A 32 -0.74 -3.93 12.23
CA GLN A 32 -0.84 -5.38 12.31
C GLN A 32 -0.11 -5.93 13.53
N PHE A 33 1.10 -5.42 13.79
CA PHE A 33 1.89 -5.86 14.94
C PHE A 33 1.16 -5.57 16.26
N TRP A 34 0.57 -4.38 16.40
CA TRP A 34 -0.17 -4.02 17.61
C TRP A 34 -1.42 -4.86 17.81
N GLU A 35 -2.11 -5.22 16.71
CA GLU A 35 -3.34 -6.01 16.80
C GLU A 35 -3.07 -7.50 17.07
N PHE A 36 -2.05 -8.08 16.43
CA PHE A 36 -1.82 -9.52 16.45
C PHE A 36 -0.54 -9.94 17.19
N GLY A 37 0.35 -9.01 17.51
CA GLY A 37 1.62 -9.29 18.18
C GLY A 37 2.74 -9.72 17.25
N TYR A 38 2.50 -9.86 15.96
CA TYR A 38 3.51 -10.20 14.95
C TYR A 38 3.01 -9.83 13.56
N ASN A 39 3.89 -9.83 12.57
CA ASN A 39 3.54 -9.57 11.19
C ASN A 39 3.43 -10.89 10.39
N PHE A 40 2.47 -10.94 9.50
CA PHE A 40 2.19 -12.12 8.68
C PHE A 40 1.49 -11.74 7.37
N CYS A 41 1.52 -12.65 6.41
CA CYS A 41 0.79 -12.49 5.14
C CYS A 41 -0.72 -12.60 5.38
N THR A 42 -1.49 -11.59 4.98
CA THR A 42 -2.95 -11.60 5.16
C THR A 42 -3.65 -12.59 4.25
N ASP A 43 -3.01 -13.04 3.16
CA ASP A 43 -3.61 -13.98 2.23
C ASP A 43 -3.39 -15.45 2.62
N CYS A 44 -2.13 -15.82 2.93
CA CYS A 44 -1.80 -17.21 3.26
C CYS A 44 -1.46 -17.44 4.73
N LEU A 45 -1.45 -16.38 5.54
CA LEU A 45 -1.18 -16.40 6.98
C LEU A 45 0.25 -16.82 7.37
N SER A 46 1.16 -16.95 6.40
CA SER A 46 2.56 -17.25 6.69
C SER A 46 3.27 -16.08 7.34
N SER A 47 4.04 -16.34 8.38
CA SER A 47 4.91 -15.33 9.00
C SER A 47 6.38 -15.56 8.65
N ALA A 48 6.68 -16.60 7.86
CA ALA A 48 8.04 -16.92 7.43
C ALA A 48 8.40 -16.16 6.17
N GLY A 49 9.68 -15.79 6.05
CA GLY A 49 10.21 -15.14 4.87
C GLY A 49 9.88 -13.66 4.80
N ARG A 50 10.04 -13.09 3.61
CA ARG A 50 9.85 -11.67 3.37
C ARG A 50 8.37 -11.31 3.27
N LEU A 51 7.99 -10.24 3.97
CA LEU A 51 6.65 -9.67 3.88
C LEU A 51 6.73 -8.32 3.18
N ASP A 52 5.86 -8.12 2.19
CA ASP A 52 5.77 -6.88 1.43
C ASP A 52 4.46 -6.17 1.74
N CYS A 53 4.44 -4.85 1.62
CA CYS A 53 3.21 -4.07 1.64
C CYS A 53 2.70 -3.95 0.20
N SER A 54 1.51 -4.48 -0.06
CA SER A 54 0.92 -4.57 -1.39
C SER A 54 -0.31 -3.68 -1.47
N HIS A 55 -0.43 -2.91 -2.55
CA HIS A 55 -1.62 -2.10 -2.81
C HIS A 55 -2.69 -2.95 -3.48
N THR A 56 -3.92 -2.91 -2.99
CA THR A 56 -5.07 -3.57 -3.63
C THR A 56 -5.39 -2.87 -4.96
N ILE A 57 -5.53 -1.54 -4.91
CA ILE A 57 -5.59 -0.71 -6.12
C ILE A 57 -4.20 -0.10 -6.27
N SER A 58 -3.55 -0.34 -7.39
CA SER A 58 -2.18 0.10 -7.59
C SER A 58 -2.06 1.63 -7.52
N VAL A 59 -0.86 2.10 -7.19
CA VAL A 59 -0.58 3.55 -7.17
C VAL A 59 -0.85 4.16 -8.55
N ASP A 60 -0.44 3.47 -9.62
CA ASP A 60 -0.64 3.94 -10.99
C ASP A 60 -2.14 4.10 -11.32
N GLU A 61 -2.95 3.11 -10.96
CA GLU A 61 -4.40 3.18 -11.20
C GLU A 61 -5.04 4.29 -10.36
N ALA A 62 -4.63 4.43 -9.10
CA ALA A 62 -5.13 5.50 -8.23
C ALA A 62 -4.84 6.88 -8.83
N GLN A 63 -3.64 7.07 -9.38
CA GLN A 63 -3.24 8.32 -10.02
C GLN A 63 -4.08 8.59 -11.29
N LYS A 64 -4.28 7.57 -12.11
CA LYS A 64 -5.03 7.71 -13.37
C LYS A 64 -6.51 8.00 -13.16
N THR A 65 -7.07 7.53 -12.05
CA THR A 65 -8.49 7.71 -11.74
C THR A 65 -8.76 8.88 -10.78
N ARG A 66 -7.76 9.73 -10.54
CA ARG A 66 -7.83 10.89 -9.64
C ARG A 66 -8.23 10.51 -8.23
N ARG A 67 -7.76 9.37 -7.77
CA ARG A 67 -7.93 8.88 -6.39
C ARG A 67 -6.56 8.61 -5.77
N THR A 68 -5.64 9.54 -5.96
CA THR A 68 -4.23 9.40 -5.56
C THR A 68 -4.07 9.08 -4.07
N GLU A 69 -5.01 9.52 -3.23
CA GLU A 69 -4.99 9.23 -1.79
C GLU A 69 -5.00 7.72 -1.48
N LEU A 70 -5.46 6.87 -2.40
CA LEU A 70 -5.42 5.42 -2.22
C LEU A 70 -3.98 4.89 -2.11
N ALA A 71 -3.00 5.66 -2.62
CA ALA A 71 -1.60 5.26 -2.53
C ALA A 71 -1.10 5.21 -1.09
N TRP A 72 -1.62 6.05 -0.20
CA TRP A 72 -1.22 6.09 1.22
C TRP A 72 -2.37 5.74 2.18
N ASP A 73 -3.47 5.21 1.67
CA ASP A 73 -4.57 4.74 2.50
C ASP A 73 -4.23 3.33 3.01
N THR A 74 -4.11 3.17 4.32
CA THR A 74 -3.77 1.86 4.91
C THR A 74 -4.83 0.80 4.62
N ASP A 75 -6.08 1.19 4.40
CA ASP A 75 -7.14 0.25 4.00
C ASP A 75 -6.91 -0.34 2.61
N ASN A 76 -6.13 0.34 1.78
CA ASN A 76 -5.74 -0.12 0.45
C ASN A 76 -4.41 -0.88 0.45
N ILE A 77 -3.75 -1.01 1.61
CA ILE A 77 -2.46 -1.67 1.73
C ILE A 77 -2.64 -2.97 2.50
N LYS A 78 -2.22 -4.08 1.89
CA LYS A 78 -2.24 -5.39 2.52
C LYS A 78 -0.83 -5.90 2.70
N ILE A 79 -0.58 -6.58 3.81
CA ILE A 79 0.71 -7.23 4.06
C ILE A 79 0.65 -8.61 3.43
N ARG A 80 1.53 -8.87 2.47
CA ARG A 80 1.58 -10.12 1.72
C ARG A 80 3.00 -10.65 1.66
N CYS A 81 3.14 -11.97 1.72
CA CYS A 81 4.44 -12.58 1.45
C CYS A 81 4.76 -12.37 -0.04
N ARG A 82 6.02 -12.57 -0.41
CA ARG A 82 6.46 -12.31 -1.77
C ARG A 82 5.66 -13.08 -2.81
N ASP A 83 5.37 -14.34 -2.53
CA ASP A 83 4.61 -15.18 -3.47
C ASP A 83 3.18 -14.66 -3.65
N CYS A 84 2.48 -14.33 -2.57
CA CYS A 84 1.13 -13.78 -2.66
C CYS A 84 1.11 -12.42 -3.32
N HIS A 85 2.11 -11.58 -3.05
CA HIS A 85 2.25 -10.27 -3.67
C HIS A 85 2.42 -10.41 -5.18
N GLN A 86 3.27 -11.31 -5.63
CA GLN A 86 3.49 -11.56 -7.05
C GLN A 86 2.22 -12.09 -7.74
N LYS A 87 1.48 -12.96 -7.08
CA LYS A 87 0.22 -13.49 -7.61
C LYS A 87 -0.82 -12.38 -7.77
N HIS A 88 -0.90 -11.48 -6.79
CA HIS A 88 -1.82 -10.34 -6.87
C HIS A 88 -1.48 -9.43 -8.05
N ASP A 89 -0.19 -9.13 -8.24
CA ASP A 89 0.25 -8.23 -9.31
C ASP A 89 0.04 -8.81 -10.72
N LYS A 90 -0.07 -10.13 -10.84
CA LYS A 90 -0.29 -10.79 -12.14
C LYS A 90 -1.75 -10.88 -12.54
N LEU A 91 -2.64 -10.50 -11.65
CA LEU A 91 -4.07 -10.47 -11.95
C LEU A 91 -4.44 -9.15 -12.62
#